data_dea5a49d853ec09898f60ffd38b73626
#
_entry.id   dea5a49d853ec09898f60ffd38b73626
#
_cell.length_a   1.000
_cell.length_b   1.000
_cell.length_c   1.000
_cell.angle_alpha   90.00
_cell.angle_beta   90.00
_cell.angle_gamma   90.00
#
_symmetry.space_group_name_H-M   'P 1'
#
loop_
_entity.id
_entity.type
_entity.pdbx_description
1 polymer ?
#
loop_
_entity_poly.entity_id
_entity_poly.type
_entity_poly.pdbx_seq_one_letter_code
_entity_poly.pdbx_strand_id
1 'polypeptide(L)'
;LRKKPNIIVATPGRLMDHMKRGTIDLSNVQILVLDEGDEMVDMGFIDDIRTILAAIPEERQTMFFSATMPGPIRELAETFLKDPEVVKIKAATVTIDLIEQEYIELPDRQKFDALCRLLDMQDPELAIVFVRTKRRCDEVTEALKKRGYMAEGLHGDLSQQKRDTVVRQFKEGTIENLVAT
;
A
#
# COMPACT_ATOMS: atom_id res chain seq x y z
N LEU A 1 -13.77 22.45 2.34
CA LEU A 1 -12.48 22.95 2.89
C LEU A 1 -12.50 24.46 2.99
N ARG A 2 -12.46 25.01 4.21
CA ARG A 2 -12.65 26.45 4.47
C ARG A 2 -11.66 27.39 3.74
N LYS A 3 -10.48 26.93 3.35
CA LYS A 3 -9.40 27.75 2.74
C LYS A 3 -9.29 27.64 1.22
N LYS A 4 -10.17 26.93 0.52
CA LYS A 4 -10.11 26.69 -0.93
C LYS A 4 -8.69 26.45 -1.43
N PRO A 5 -8.05 25.31 -1.07
CA PRO A 5 -6.66 25.04 -1.45
C PRO A 5 -6.55 24.90 -2.98
N ASN A 6 -5.42 25.29 -3.54
CA ASN A 6 -5.13 25.16 -4.97
C ASN A 6 -4.76 23.71 -5.36
N ILE A 7 -4.26 22.93 -4.40
CA ILE A 7 -3.86 21.53 -4.58
C ILE A 7 -4.54 20.70 -3.50
N ILE A 8 -5.15 19.61 -3.93
CA ILE A 8 -5.80 18.64 -3.05
C ILE A 8 -5.12 17.29 -3.26
N VAL A 9 -4.62 16.68 -2.18
CA VAL A 9 -4.10 15.32 -2.17
C VAL A 9 -4.98 14.50 -1.24
N ALA A 10 -5.55 13.42 -1.74
CA ALA A 10 -6.48 12.59 -0.98
C ALA A 10 -6.49 11.15 -1.49
N THR A 11 -6.82 10.21 -0.61
CA THR A 11 -7.24 8.87 -1.02
C THR A 11 -8.68 8.91 -1.53
N PRO A 12 -9.09 7.99 -2.45
CA PRO A 12 -10.44 7.96 -3.01
C PRO A 12 -11.53 8.00 -1.94
N GLY A 13 -11.48 7.12 -0.95
CA GLY A 13 -12.49 7.06 0.11
C GLY A 13 -12.61 8.36 0.92
N ARG A 14 -11.49 9.05 1.20
CA ARG A 14 -11.53 10.33 1.92
C ARG A 14 -12.10 11.45 1.07
N LEU A 15 -11.78 11.47 -0.21
CA LEU A 15 -12.34 12.44 -1.15
C LEU A 15 -13.85 12.26 -1.30
N MET A 16 -14.32 11.01 -1.44
CA MET A 16 -15.74 10.65 -1.48
C MET A 16 -16.50 11.12 -0.23
N ASP A 17 -15.93 10.97 0.97
CA ASP A 17 -16.52 11.47 2.21
C ASP A 17 -16.71 13.01 2.16
N HIS A 18 -15.72 13.74 1.70
CA HIS A 18 -15.83 15.19 1.54
C HIS A 18 -16.84 15.61 0.47
N MET A 19 -16.93 14.87 -0.64
CA MET A 19 -17.91 15.10 -1.69
C MET A 19 -19.34 14.88 -1.16
N LYS A 20 -19.59 13.77 -0.47
CA LYS A 20 -20.88 13.46 0.16
C LYS A 20 -21.33 14.51 1.18
N ARG A 21 -20.39 15.09 1.90
CA ARG A 21 -20.67 16.16 2.88
C ARG A 21 -20.75 17.56 2.26
N GLY A 22 -20.53 17.72 0.96
CA GLY A 22 -20.52 19.02 0.30
C GLY A 22 -19.42 19.96 0.82
N THR A 23 -18.35 19.43 1.40
CA THR A 23 -17.26 20.22 2.00
C THR A 23 -16.10 20.47 1.02
N ILE A 24 -16.19 19.91 -0.17
CA ILE A 24 -15.23 20.10 -1.27
C ILE A 24 -16.00 20.42 -2.56
N ASP A 25 -15.46 21.32 -3.35
CA ASP A 25 -15.93 21.65 -4.70
C ASP A 25 -14.82 21.31 -5.69
N LEU A 26 -15.13 20.40 -6.64
CA LEU A 26 -14.21 19.93 -7.66
C LEU A 26 -14.50 20.53 -9.05
N SER A 27 -15.46 21.45 -9.16
CA SER A 27 -15.93 22.01 -10.45
C SER A 27 -14.88 22.83 -11.20
N ASN A 28 -13.80 23.23 -10.54
CA ASN A 28 -12.72 24.03 -11.14
C ASN A 28 -11.39 23.27 -11.24
N VAL A 29 -11.41 21.94 -11.14
CA VAL A 29 -10.22 21.11 -11.30
C VAL A 29 -9.77 21.14 -12.76
N GLN A 30 -8.55 21.58 -13.00
CA GLN A 30 -7.93 21.67 -14.31
C GLN A 30 -6.90 20.55 -14.53
N ILE A 31 -6.33 20.02 -13.48
CA ILE A 31 -5.33 18.95 -13.53
C ILE A 31 -5.74 17.86 -12.54
N LEU A 32 -5.80 16.65 -13.02
CA LEU A 32 -6.04 15.45 -12.22
C LEU A 32 -4.82 14.54 -12.32
N VAL A 33 -4.36 14.07 -11.18
CA VAL A 33 -3.31 13.05 -11.08
C VAL A 33 -3.89 11.84 -10.36
N LEU A 34 -3.83 10.69 -11.02
CA LEU A 34 -4.08 9.38 -10.43
C LEU A 34 -2.72 8.69 -10.29
N ASP A 35 -2.33 8.43 -9.07
CA ASP A 35 -1.06 7.80 -8.74
C ASP A 35 -1.30 6.43 -8.10
N GLU A 36 -0.37 5.49 -8.30
CA GLU A 36 -0.50 4.10 -7.84
C GLU A 36 -1.81 3.43 -8.35
N GLY A 37 -2.07 3.56 -9.66
CA GLY A 37 -3.32 3.08 -10.27
C GLY A 37 -3.57 1.59 -10.07
N ASP A 38 -2.52 0.76 -10.08
CA ASP A 38 -2.58 -0.68 -9.80
C ASP A 38 -3.06 -0.95 -8.37
N GLU A 39 -2.51 -0.28 -7.37
CA GLU A 39 -2.95 -0.40 -5.98
C GLU A 39 -4.42 0.01 -5.80
N MET A 40 -4.85 1.08 -6.49
CA MET A 40 -6.25 1.51 -6.43
C MET A 40 -7.23 0.44 -6.95
N VAL A 41 -6.84 -0.29 -7.99
CA VAL A 41 -7.65 -1.38 -8.55
C VAL A 41 -7.66 -2.58 -7.61
N ASP A 42 -6.50 -2.98 -7.09
CA ASP A 42 -6.35 -4.10 -6.15
C ASP A 42 -7.13 -3.85 -4.85
N MET A 43 -7.22 -2.61 -4.42
CA MET A 43 -8.03 -2.18 -3.28
C MET A 43 -9.53 -2.05 -3.59
N GLY A 44 -9.96 -2.22 -4.83
CA GLY A 44 -11.37 -2.16 -5.25
C GLY A 44 -11.94 -0.74 -5.36
N PHE A 45 -11.11 0.30 -5.51
CA PHE A 45 -11.54 1.70 -5.59
C PHE A 45 -12.03 2.13 -7.00
N ILE A 46 -12.19 1.22 -7.94
CA ILE A 46 -12.58 1.55 -9.33
C ILE A 46 -13.87 2.38 -9.38
N ASP A 47 -14.89 1.98 -8.65
CA ASP A 47 -16.19 2.68 -8.66
C ASP A 47 -16.13 4.03 -7.94
N ASP A 48 -15.32 4.14 -6.90
CA ASP A 48 -15.05 5.43 -6.24
C ASP A 48 -14.32 6.39 -7.19
N ILE A 49 -13.33 5.90 -7.93
CA ILE A 49 -12.61 6.69 -8.94
C ILE A 49 -13.57 7.16 -10.03
N ARG A 50 -14.43 6.30 -10.57
CA ARG A 50 -15.46 6.68 -11.56
C ARG A 50 -16.37 7.79 -11.03
N THR A 51 -16.79 7.68 -9.78
CA THR A 51 -17.66 8.68 -9.14
C THR A 51 -16.94 10.03 -8.96
N ILE A 52 -15.67 10.01 -8.58
CA ILE A 52 -14.83 11.21 -8.46
C ILE A 52 -14.66 11.87 -9.84
N LEU A 53 -14.35 11.08 -10.85
CA LEU A 53 -14.13 11.56 -12.21
C LEU A 53 -15.38 12.19 -12.84
N ALA A 54 -16.56 11.65 -12.53
CA ALA A 54 -17.83 12.22 -12.95
C ALA A 54 -18.13 13.60 -12.32
N ALA A 55 -17.50 13.92 -11.20
CA ALA A 55 -17.67 15.20 -10.51
C ALA A 55 -16.62 16.27 -10.90
N ILE A 56 -15.66 15.92 -11.76
CA ILE A 56 -14.59 16.79 -12.23
C ILE A 56 -14.88 17.19 -13.69
N PRO A 57 -14.59 18.44 -14.13
CA PRO A 57 -14.79 18.87 -15.51
C PRO A 57 -14.12 17.93 -16.52
N GLU A 58 -14.78 17.70 -17.67
CA GLU A 58 -14.21 16.89 -18.74
C GLU A 58 -12.99 17.54 -19.39
N GLU A 59 -12.99 18.86 -19.48
CA GLU A 59 -11.88 19.65 -20.01
C GLU A 59 -10.83 19.85 -18.92
N ARG A 60 -9.89 18.91 -18.89
CA ARG A 60 -8.80 18.89 -17.92
C ARG A 60 -7.58 18.15 -18.47
N GLN A 61 -6.43 18.41 -17.91
CA GLN A 61 -5.27 17.51 -18.07
C GLN A 61 -5.39 16.36 -17.08
N THR A 62 -5.27 15.13 -17.58
CA THR A 62 -5.25 13.94 -16.71
C THR A 62 -3.91 13.23 -16.84
N MET A 63 -3.28 12.93 -15.72
CA MET A 63 -2.06 12.13 -15.62
C MET A 63 -2.36 10.87 -14.81
N PHE A 64 -1.91 9.73 -15.33
CA PHE A 64 -2.11 8.42 -14.70
C PHE A 64 -0.76 7.74 -14.52
N PHE A 65 -0.41 7.44 -13.28
CA PHE A 65 0.82 6.75 -12.92
C PHE A 65 0.51 5.37 -12.33
N SER A 66 1.25 4.36 -12.77
CA SER A 66 1.13 3.00 -12.28
C SER A 66 2.44 2.25 -12.49
N ALA A 67 2.84 1.43 -11.53
CA ALA A 67 4.03 0.58 -11.67
C ALA A 67 3.77 -0.58 -12.64
N THR A 68 2.54 -1.10 -12.65
CA THR A 68 2.12 -2.19 -13.54
C THR A 68 0.93 -1.75 -14.40
N MET A 69 0.71 -2.42 -15.55
CA MET A 69 -0.37 -2.11 -16.48
C MET A 69 -1.13 -3.39 -16.90
N PRO A 70 -1.70 -4.15 -15.96
CA PRO A 70 -2.56 -5.29 -16.28
C PRO A 70 -3.84 -4.84 -16.98
N GLY A 71 -4.61 -5.80 -17.52
CA GLY A 71 -5.83 -5.52 -18.30
C GLY A 71 -6.78 -4.52 -17.64
N PRO A 72 -7.22 -4.72 -16.39
CA PRO A 72 -8.17 -3.82 -15.71
C PRO A 72 -7.65 -2.38 -15.57
N ILE A 73 -6.34 -2.20 -15.35
CA ILE A 73 -5.71 -0.87 -15.26
C ILE A 73 -5.68 -0.17 -16.60
N ARG A 74 -5.39 -0.93 -17.67
CA ARG A 74 -5.40 -0.40 -19.04
C ARG A 74 -6.81 0.05 -19.43
N GLU A 75 -7.81 -0.76 -19.15
CA GLU A 75 -9.22 -0.46 -19.42
C GLU A 75 -9.68 0.79 -18.65
N LEU A 76 -9.24 0.94 -17.39
CA LEU A 76 -9.46 2.13 -16.60
C LEU A 76 -8.82 3.37 -17.26
N ALA A 77 -7.56 3.26 -17.65
CA ALA A 77 -6.83 4.34 -18.31
C ALA A 77 -7.50 4.76 -19.63
N GLU A 78 -7.87 3.80 -20.47
CA GLU A 78 -8.56 4.04 -21.75
C GLU A 78 -9.93 4.71 -21.57
N THR A 79 -10.62 4.44 -20.45
CA THR A 79 -11.91 5.07 -20.15
C THR A 79 -11.78 6.55 -19.76
N PHE A 80 -10.69 6.93 -19.10
CA PHE A 80 -10.56 8.26 -18.47
C PHE A 80 -9.55 9.20 -19.14
N LEU A 81 -8.68 8.65 -19.99
CA LEU A 81 -7.70 9.44 -20.72
C LEU A 81 -8.19 9.68 -22.15
N LYS A 82 -8.02 10.90 -22.64
CA LYS A 82 -8.30 11.27 -24.04
C LYS A 82 -6.97 11.32 -24.78
N ASP A 83 -6.77 10.43 -25.74
CA ASP A 83 -5.59 10.35 -26.60
C ASP A 83 -4.27 10.46 -25.79
N PRO A 84 -4.02 9.54 -24.83
CA PRO A 84 -2.91 9.68 -23.90
C PRO A 84 -1.56 9.40 -24.55
N GLU A 85 -0.57 10.22 -24.23
CA GLU A 85 0.82 9.89 -24.49
C GLU A 85 1.33 8.88 -23.44
N VAL A 86 1.86 7.76 -23.92
CA VAL A 86 2.37 6.69 -23.06
C VAL A 86 3.87 6.84 -22.85
N VAL A 87 4.27 7.25 -21.66
CA VAL A 87 5.67 7.33 -21.25
C VAL A 87 6.03 6.09 -20.43
N LYS A 88 6.90 5.23 -21.00
CA LYS A 88 7.43 4.05 -20.31
C LYS A 88 8.86 4.29 -19.89
N ILE A 89 9.09 4.28 -18.59
CA ILE A 89 10.45 4.15 -18.05
C ILE A 89 10.80 2.67 -18.15
N LYS A 90 11.81 2.31 -18.95
CA LYS A 90 12.35 0.96 -18.89
C LYS A 90 12.87 0.77 -17.47
N ALA A 91 12.17 -0.02 -16.67
CA ALA A 91 12.75 -0.53 -15.44
C ALA A 91 14.06 -1.22 -15.88
N ALA A 92 15.19 -0.65 -15.49
CA ALA A 92 16.40 -1.44 -15.51
C ALA A 92 16.04 -2.67 -14.65
N THR A 93 16.23 -3.86 -15.16
CA THR A 93 15.97 -5.16 -14.52
C THR A 93 16.80 -5.38 -13.24
N VAL A 94 17.18 -4.30 -12.60
CA VAL A 94 18.16 -4.23 -11.51
C VAL A 94 17.62 -4.75 -10.18
N THR A 95 16.30 -4.81 -9.99
CA THR A 95 15.75 -5.15 -8.67
C THR A 95 15.48 -6.64 -8.46
N ILE A 96 15.13 -7.38 -9.50
CA ILE A 96 14.82 -8.82 -9.34
C ILE A 96 16.12 -9.64 -9.19
N ASP A 97 17.18 -9.29 -9.92
CA ASP A 97 18.46 -10.00 -9.88
C ASP A 97 19.27 -9.77 -8.59
N LEU A 98 18.92 -8.74 -7.81
CA LEU A 98 19.56 -8.42 -6.52
C LEU A 98 18.80 -8.97 -5.31
N ILE A 99 17.61 -9.54 -5.50
CA ILE A 99 16.80 -10.11 -4.43
C ILE A 99 16.91 -11.62 -4.50
N GLU A 100 17.58 -12.22 -3.52
CA GLU A 100 17.58 -13.66 -3.35
C GLU A 100 16.21 -14.12 -2.88
N GLN A 101 15.60 -15.07 -3.60
CA GLN A 101 14.28 -15.57 -3.31
C GLN A 101 14.32 -17.08 -3.09
N GLU A 102 13.82 -17.49 -1.93
CA GLU A 102 13.73 -18.89 -1.56
C GLU A 102 12.31 -19.25 -1.12
N TYR A 103 11.92 -20.51 -1.25
CA TYR A 103 10.68 -21.01 -0.67
C TYR A 103 10.92 -22.32 0.06
N ILE A 104 10.14 -22.56 1.11
CA ILE A 104 10.18 -23.77 1.91
C ILE A 104 8.77 -24.32 2.05
N GLU A 105 8.55 -25.55 1.59
CA GLU A 105 7.28 -26.24 1.77
C GLU A 105 7.24 -26.95 3.12
N LEU A 106 6.32 -26.54 3.98
CA LEU A 106 6.18 -27.06 5.33
C LEU A 106 4.71 -27.19 5.74
N PRO A 107 4.36 -28.22 6.55
CA PRO A 107 3.09 -28.26 7.26
C PRO A 107 2.93 -27.02 8.16
N ASP A 108 1.70 -26.49 8.28
CA ASP A 108 1.42 -25.26 9.04
C ASP A 108 1.96 -25.29 10.48
N ARG A 109 1.91 -26.44 11.13
CA ARG A 109 2.43 -26.65 12.50
C ARG A 109 3.94 -26.41 12.64
N GLN A 110 4.69 -26.50 11.54
CA GLN A 110 6.15 -26.35 11.53
C GLN A 110 6.61 -24.95 11.08
N LYS A 111 5.70 -24.13 10.53
CA LYS A 111 6.05 -22.82 9.95
C LYS A 111 6.66 -21.87 10.96
N PHE A 112 6.14 -21.85 12.18
CA PHE A 112 6.66 -20.95 13.21
C PHE A 112 8.07 -21.36 13.67
N ASP A 113 8.33 -22.66 13.84
CA ASP A 113 9.66 -23.13 14.21
C ASP A 113 10.67 -22.92 13.08
N ALA A 114 10.24 -23.08 11.83
CA ALA A 114 11.07 -22.77 10.66
C ALA A 114 11.39 -21.29 10.58
N LEU A 115 10.41 -20.39 10.83
CA LEU A 115 10.64 -18.95 10.90
C LEU A 115 11.72 -18.61 11.93
N CYS A 116 11.60 -19.15 13.16
CA CYS A 116 12.60 -18.88 14.19
C CYS A 116 14.00 -19.37 13.78
N ARG A 117 14.09 -20.56 13.18
CA ARG A 117 15.37 -21.09 12.68
C ARG A 117 15.98 -20.22 11.57
N LEU A 118 15.15 -19.69 10.67
CA LEU A 118 15.63 -18.79 9.62
C LEU A 118 16.15 -17.47 10.23
N LEU A 119 15.44 -16.90 11.18
CA LEU A 119 15.87 -15.70 11.90
C LEU A 119 17.20 -15.94 12.63
N ASP A 120 17.33 -17.08 13.34
CA ASP A 120 18.57 -17.43 14.06
C ASP A 120 19.75 -17.71 13.12
N MET A 121 19.49 -18.30 11.93
CA MET A 121 20.55 -18.67 11.00
C MET A 121 21.04 -17.50 10.13
N GLN A 122 20.11 -16.63 9.75
CA GLN A 122 20.41 -15.52 8.85
C GLN A 122 20.79 -14.24 9.61
N ASP A 123 20.39 -14.17 10.89
CA ASP A 123 20.62 -13.03 11.78
C ASP A 123 20.40 -11.67 11.09
N PRO A 124 19.22 -11.45 10.49
CA PRO A 124 18.97 -10.24 9.73
C PRO A 124 18.90 -9.02 10.65
N GLU A 125 19.51 -7.93 10.25
CA GLU A 125 19.42 -6.65 10.96
C GLU A 125 17.95 -6.20 11.11
N LEU A 126 17.13 -6.37 10.07
CA LEU A 126 15.69 -6.12 10.07
C LEU A 126 14.96 -7.20 9.26
N ALA A 127 13.87 -7.72 9.81
CA ALA A 127 13.01 -8.70 9.15
C ALA A 127 11.54 -8.26 9.11
N ILE A 128 10.86 -8.49 7.99
CA ILE A 128 9.41 -8.31 7.87
C ILE A 128 8.77 -9.67 7.62
N VAL A 129 7.83 -10.04 8.48
CA VAL A 129 7.09 -11.31 8.42
C VAL A 129 5.64 -11.04 8.01
N PHE A 130 5.27 -11.34 6.76
CA PHE A 130 3.90 -11.19 6.31
C PHE A 130 3.03 -12.38 6.70
N VAL A 131 1.85 -12.11 7.23
CA VAL A 131 0.86 -13.11 7.61
C VAL A 131 -0.52 -12.77 7.03
N ARG A 132 -1.38 -13.77 6.85
CA ARG A 132 -2.66 -13.61 6.14
C ARG A 132 -3.73 -12.83 6.91
N THR A 133 -3.69 -12.82 8.24
CA THR A 133 -4.76 -12.26 9.06
C THR A 133 -4.21 -11.46 10.23
N LYS A 134 -4.95 -10.45 10.68
CA LYS A 134 -4.66 -9.66 11.88
C LYS A 134 -4.45 -10.54 13.12
N ARG A 135 -5.35 -11.51 13.32
CA ARG A 135 -5.23 -12.48 14.42
C ARG A 135 -3.90 -13.25 14.36
N ARG A 136 -3.51 -13.71 13.15
CA ARG A 136 -2.23 -14.41 13.00
C ARG A 136 -1.04 -13.48 13.21
N CYS A 137 -1.19 -12.20 12.89
CA CYS A 137 -0.19 -11.17 13.21
C CYS A 137 0.06 -11.09 14.71
N ASP A 138 -0.99 -10.97 15.51
CA ASP A 138 -0.90 -10.94 16.96
C ASP A 138 -0.30 -12.24 17.54
N GLU A 139 -0.80 -13.40 17.08
CA GLU A 139 -0.31 -14.72 17.53
C GLU A 139 1.19 -14.90 17.27
N VAL A 140 1.66 -14.57 16.08
CA VAL A 140 3.08 -14.71 15.68
C VAL A 140 3.93 -13.69 16.43
N THR A 141 3.48 -12.46 16.56
CA THR A 141 4.19 -11.41 17.32
C THR A 141 4.41 -11.84 18.78
N GLU A 142 3.35 -12.28 19.44
CA GLU A 142 3.46 -12.74 20.84
C GLU A 142 4.34 -13.99 20.98
N ALA A 143 4.29 -14.90 20.02
CA ALA A 143 5.12 -16.09 20.02
C ALA A 143 6.61 -15.75 19.83
N LEU A 144 6.93 -14.79 18.94
CA LEU A 144 8.30 -14.28 18.77
C LEU A 144 8.81 -13.60 20.05
N LYS A 145 8.02 -12.71 20.65
CA LYS A 145 8.36 -12.07 21.94
C LYS A 145 8.64 -13.07 23.06
N LYS A 146 7.82 -14.12 23.17
CA LYS A 146 8.02 -15.20 24.15
C LYS A 146 9.33 -15.97 23.94
N ARG A 147 9.85 -16.01 22.72
CA ARG A 147 11.15 -16.61 22.39
C ARG A 147 12.33 -15.62 22.51
N GLY A 148 12.06 -14.37 22.89
CA GLY A 148 13.08 -13.36 23.11
C GLY A 148 13.40 -12.46 21.92
N TYR A 149 12.67 -12.61 20.79
CA TYR A 149 12.85 -11.73 19.64
C TYR A 149 12.24 -10.34 19.90
N MET A 150 12.91 -9.30 19.46
CA MET A 150 12.36 -7.93 19.43
C MET A 150 11.39 -7.80 18.26
N ALA A 151 10.11 -8.06 18.52
CA ALA A 151 9.06 -8.11 17.52
C ALA A 151 7.87 -7.22 17.86
N GLU A 152 7.24 -6.61 16.84
CA GLU A 152 5.95 -5.90 16.94
C GLU A 152 5.05 -6.21 15.76
N GLY A 153 3.72 -6.19 16.03
CA GLY A 153 2.70 -6.40 15.00
C GLY A 153 2.25 -5.10 14.34
N LEU A 154 1.96 -5.17 13.04
CA LEU A 154 1.43 -4.05 12.25
C LEU A 154 0.24 -4.51 11.42
N HIS A 155 -0.97 -4.09 11.78
CA HIS A 155 -2.20 -4.44 11.07
C HIS A 155 -3.28 -3.35 11.16
N GLY A 156 -4.38 -3.52 10.41
CA GLY A 156 -5.40 -2.49 10.24
C GLY A 156 -6.18 -2.07 11.50
N ASP A 157 -6.17 -2.87 12.57
CA ASP A 157 -6.90 -2.53 13.82
C ASP A 157 -6.08 -1.63 14.76
N LEU A 158 -4.81 -1.40 14.45
CA LEU A 158 -4.01 -0.45 15.23
C LEU A 158 -4.42 0.99 14.92
N SER A 159 -4.42 1.84 15.97
CA SER A 159 -4.55 3.28 15.76
C SER A 159 -3.39 3.83 14.93
N GLN A 160 -3.61 4.94 14.20
CA GLN A 160 -2.55 5.56 13.40
C GLN A 160 -1.32 5.90 14.24
N GLN A 161 -1.53 6.45 15.43
CA GLN A 161 -0.43 6.78 16.34
C GLN A 161 0.42 5.54 16.73
N LYS A 162 -0.23 4.38 16.95
CA LYS A 162 0.50 3.14 17.27
C LYS A 162 1.25 2.62 16.04
N ARG A 163 0.66 2.71 14.85
CA ARG A 163 1.33 2.34 13.59
C ARG A 163 2.58 3.17 13.36
N ASP A 164 2.48 4.50 13.49
CA ASP A 164 3.61 5.41 13.31
C ASP A 164 4.73 5.11 14.32
N THR A 165 4.35 4.76 15.56
CA THR A 165 5.31 4.36 16.58
C THR A 165 6.03 3.07 16.22
N VAL A 166 5.30 2.02 15.81
CA VAL A 166 5.88 0.72 15.44
C VAL A 166 6.82 0.88 14.24
N VAL A 167 6.37 1.59 13.20
CA VAL A 167 7.20 1.82 12.00
C VAL A 167 8.47 2.60 12.34
N ARG A 168 8.39 3.60 13.20
CA ARG A 168 9.56 4.34 13.65
C ARG A 168 10.54 3.44 14.41
N GLN A 169 10.05 2.68 15.38
CA GLN A 169 10.87 1.74 16.17
C GLN A 169 11.57 0.70 15.29
N PHE A 170 10.88 0.20 14.25
CA PHE A 170 11.46 -0.71 13.29
C PHE A 170 12.56 -0.04 12.46
N LYS A 171 12.35 1.18 11.97
CA LYS A 171 13.37 1.94 11.24
C LYS A 171 14.60 2.30 12.09
N GLU A 172 14.42 2.49 13.39
CA GLU A 172 15.48 2.79 14.35
C GLU A 172 16.19 1.52 14.88
N GLY A 173 15.77 0.32 14.46
CA GLY A 173 16.33 -0.94 14.91
C GLY A 173 15.99 -1.32 16.37
N THR A 174 15.09 -0.58 17.03
CA THR A 174 14.59 -0.94 18.36
C THR A 174 13.70 -2.18 18.33
N ILE A 175 13.08 -2.42 17.20
CA ILE A 175 12.34 -3.64 16.85
C ILE A 175 13.02 -4.20 15.61
N GLU A 176 13.47 -5.44 15.68
CA GLU A 176 14.16 -6.13 14.59
C GLU A 176 13.20 -6.89 13.68
N ASN A 177 12.06 -7.33 14.24
CA ASN A 177 11.10 -8.19 13.55
C ASN A 177 9.72 -7.52 13.50
N LEU A 178 9.29 -7.12 12.30
CA LEU A 178 7.97 -6.54 12.06
C LEU A 178 7.04 -7.62 11.50
N VAL A 179 5.98 -7.97 12.23
CA VAL A 179 4.94 -8.89 11.73
C VAL A 179 3.79 -8.08 11.17
N ALA A 180 3.44 -8.28 9.90
CA ALA A 180 2.45 -7.45 9.20
C ALA A 180 1.39 -8.26 8.41
N THR A 181 0.24 -7.63 8.16
CA THR A 181 -0.81 -8.14 7.26
C THR A 181 -0.89 -7.34 5.99
#